data_63a873ad9bdebb1af61aa6540a2dd4ee
#
_entry.id   63a873ad9bdebb1af61aa6540a2dd4ee
#
_cell.length_a   1.000
_cell.length_b   1.000
_cell.length_c   1.000
_cell.angle_alpha   90.00
_cell.angle_beta   90.00
_cell.angle_gamma   90.00
#
_symmetry.space_group_name_H-M   'P 1'
#
loop_
_entity.id
_entity.type
_entity.pdbx_description
1 polymer ?
#
loop_
_entity_poly.entity_id
_entity_poly.type
_entity_poly.pdbx_seq_one_letter_code
_entity_poly.pdbx_strand_id
1 'polypeptide(L)'
;MGSKNRYFPLAINLFLHYTCIVIKRTGYADLPLHVGTVPKWLADRMMELGTLIVESLIINYGKKEVLQRLSDPLWFQSLGAVLGMDWHSSGITTSVMYALKRGINRRAKEFGLCVCGGRGKYSRKTPEELLFLADATGLDGENLVRTSKLTAKVDSTAIQDGFQLYQHNFILSDEGDWAVVQQGMNGQTQTARRYHWCSESVKNFCEDPHTAVIGENRGKILNLTAKEASPTKNAIIQISKENPDKIIKECKQIIDTNSFSKSSLKNATELELFENPESEKTKILLYNDRNLTMPSHHEVRAEDVDLKRLGAVLATAYSTPTDNFEDLLLTQGLGPRTLQTLTLVSEVIYGTPSRFYDPARFSFANGGKDGHPFPVPLKVYDNAIQVLQDSIEKSKLGYKDKSECIKRLHTTALEIEKNCSPEADFEKTLAFERANSDAWGGKTV
;
A
#
# COMPACT_ATOMS: atom_id res chain seq x y z
N MET A 1 -13.52 -41.86 53.99
CA MET A 1 -13.24 -40.43 54.09
C MET A 1 -12.90 -39.94 52.71
N GLY A 2 -13.87 -39.27 52.08
CA GLY A 2 -13.80 -38.90 50.71
C GLY A 2 -13.37 -37.45 50.54
N SER A 3 -12.61 -37.13 49.52
CA SER A 3 -12.47 -35.78 49.04
C SER A 3 -12.96 -35.74 47.59
N LYS A 4 -14.09 -35.01 47.41
CA LYS A 4 -14.71 -34.74 46.13
C LYS A 4 -13.96 -33.61 45.45
N ASN A 5 -13.27 -33.88 44.35
CA ASN A 5 -12.83 -32.85 43.40
C ASN A 5 -14.05 -32.38 42.60
N ARG A 6 -14.45 -31.12 42.82
CA ARG A 6 -15.42 -30.42 41.97
C ARG A 6 -14.70 -29.74 40.85
N TYR A 7 -14.87 -30.26 39.67
CA TYR A 7 -14.55 -29.51 38.43
C TYR A 7 -15.72 -28.51 38.20
N PHE A 8 -15.42 -27.23 38.20
CA PHE A 8 -16.27 -26.17 37.67
C PHE A 8 -15.96 -25.96 36.23
N PRO A 9 -16.93 -26.04 35.32
CA PRO A 9 -16.77 -25.55 33.96
C PRO A 9 -17.11 -24.06 33.96
N LEU A 10 -16.12 -23.19 33.97
CA LEU A 10 -16.28 -21.79 33.63
C LEU A 10 -16.26 -21.65 32.12
N ALA A 11 -17.41 -21.92 31.49
CA ALA A 11 -17.69 -21.43 30.15
C ALA A 11 -18.01 -19.92 30.28
N ILE A 12 -16.98 -19.10 30.25
CA ILE A 12 -17.15 -17.67 30.03
C ILE A 12 -17.21 -17.49 28.53
N ASN A 13 -18.43 -17.46 27.99
CA ASN A 13 -18.76 -16.87 26.70
C ASN A 13 -18.50 -15.34 26.79
N LEU A 14 -17.26 -14.95 26.67
CA LEU A 14 -16.92 -13.57 26.32
C LEU A 14 -17.11 -13.43 24.81
N PHE A 15 -18.35 -13.09 24.40
CA PHE A 15 -18.59 -12.37 23.17
C PHE A 15 -17.90 -11.00 23.33
N LEU A 16 -16.61 -10.96 23.12
CA LEU A 16 -15.89 -9.74 22.82
C LEU A 16 -16.35 -9.31 21.43
N HIS A 17 -17.34 -8.41 21.40
CA HIS A 17 -17.49 -7.52 20.26
C HIS A 17 -16.13 -6.82 20.09
N TYR A 18 -15.32 -7.32 19.18
CA TYR A 18 -14.19 -6.58 18.65
C TYR A 18 -14.76 -5.38 17.92
N THR A 19 -14.95 -4.27 18.61
CA THR A 19 -14.87 -2.98 17.96
C THR A 19 -13.47 -2.92 17.43
N CYS A 20 -13.34 -3.15 16.12
CA CYS A 20 -12.09 -3.07 15.40
C CYS A 20 -11.62 -1.61 15.47
N ILE A 21 -10.94 -1.25 16.55
CA ILE A 21 -10.10 -0.06 16.56
C ILE A 21 -9.01 -0.41 15.56
N VAL A 22 -9.13 0.13 14.35
CA VAL A 22 -8.10 0.04 13.32
C VAL A 22 -6.88 0.77 13.89
N ILE A 23 -6.06 0.04 14.62
CA ILE A 23 -4.77 0.54 15.11
C ILE A 23 -3.90 0.65 13.87
N LYS A 24 -3.72 1.86 13.36
CA LYS A 24 -2.78 2.12 12.27
C LYS A 24 -1.37 1.78 12.75
N ARG A 25 -0.80 0.73 12.20
CA ARG A 25 0.49 0.18 12.59
C ARG A 25 1.60 0.84 11.80
N THR A 26 2.71 1.18 12.44
CA THR A 26 3.82 1.95 11.87
C THR A 26 5.15 1.24 12.06
N GLY A 27 6.07 1.38 11.08
CA GLY A 27 7.43 0.86 11.17
C GLY A 27 8.12 0.69 9.83
N TYR A 28 9.43 0.42 9.84
CA TYR A 28 10.24 0.20 8.65
C TYR A 28 10.28 -1.28 8.26
N ALA A 29 10.16 -1.59 6.98
CA ALA A 29 10.60 -2.86 6.42
C ALA A 29 11.11 -2.65 5.01
N ASP A 30 12.38 -2.85 4.80
CA ASP A 30 12.90 -3.06 3.46
C ASP A 30 12.35 -4.35 2.91
N LEU A 31 11.67 -4.25 1.77
CA LEU A 31 11.29 -5.41 0.98
C LEU A 31 12.23 -5.49 -0.22
N PRO A 32 13.40 -6.17 -0.10
CA PRO A 32 14.33 -6.27 -1.21
C PRO A 32 13.66 -6.96 -2.41
N LEU A 33 13.94 -6.46 -3.61
CA LEU A 33 13.48 -7.08 -4.84
C LEU A 33 14.27 -8.36 -5.08
N HIS A 34 13.59 -9.50 -4.99
CA HIS A 34 14.15 -10.78 -5.37
C HIS A 34 13.78 -11.11 -6.80
N VAL A 35 14.81 -11.33 -7.64
CA VAL A 35 14.65 -11.78 -9.01
C VAL A 35 14.69 -13.32 -9.00
N GLY A 36 13.55 -13.93 -9.31
CA GLY A 36 13.42 -15.39 -9.38
C GLY A 36 11.99 -15.85 -9.49
N THR A 37 11.81 -17.10 -9.91
CA THR A 37 10.50 -17.77 -9.91
C THR A 37 10.50 -18.84 -8.84
N VAL A 38 9.42 -18.89 -8.06
CA VAL A 38 9.20 -19.99 -7.10
C VAL A 38 9.12 -21.30 -7.88
N PRO A 39 9.86 -22.36 -7.49
CA PRO A 39 9.76 -23.66 -8.12
C PRO A 39 8.32 -24.17 -8.17
N LYS A 40 7.94 -24.82 -9.26
CA LYS A 40 6.55 -25.28 -9.47
C LYS A 40 6.03 -26.13 -8.30
N TRP A 41 6.83 -27.04 -7.79
CA TRP A 41 6.45 -27.90 -6.66
C TRP A 41 6.11 -27.09 -5.41
N LEU A 42 6.88 -26.02 -5.13
CA LEU A 42 6.63 -25.15 -3.99
C LEU A 42 5.38 -24.30 -4.22
N ALA A 43 5.20 -23.74 -5.43
CA ALA A 43 4.00 -22.97 -5.78
C ALA A 43 2.72 -23.80 -5.66
N ASP A 44 2.75 -25.09 -6.07
CA ASP A 44 1.61 -25.99 -5.93
C ASP A 44 1.35 -26.32 -4.45
N ARG A 45 2.39 -26.55 -3.65
CA ARG A 45 2.28 -26.74 -2.19
C ARG A 45 1.74 -25.52 -1.48
N MET A 46 2.25 -24.33 -1.79
CA MET A 46 1.72 -23.07 -1.25
C MET A 46 0.23 -22.89 -1.55
N MET A 47 -0.19 -23.27 -2.77
CA MET A 47 -1.60 -23.23 -3.17
C MET A 47 -2.44 -24.16 -2.29
N GLU A 48 -2.04 -25.40 -2.11
CA GLU A 48 -2.78 -26.38 -1.30
C GLU A 48 -2.85 -25.94 0.16
N LEU A 49 -1.70 -25.66 0.80
CA LEU A 49 -1.63 -25.26 2.19
C LEU A 49 -2.41 -23.95 2.44
N GLY A 50 -2.20 -22.94 1.60
CA GLY A 50 -2.88 -21.64 1.73
C GLY A 50 -4.41 -21.78 1.58
N THR A 51 -4.87 -22.63 0.65
CA THR A 51 -6.30 -22.88 0.45
C THR A 51 -6.95 -23.53 1.67
N LEU A 52 -6.28 -24.53 2.28
CA LEU A 52 -6.80 -25.23 3.45
C LEU A 52 -6.76 -24.36 4.72
N ILE A 53 -5.78 -23.48 4.85
CA ILE A 53 -5.73 -22.49 5.93
C ILE A 53 -6.89 -21.48 5.78
N VAL A 54 -7.13 -20.98 4.56
CA VAL A 54 -8.26 -20.08 4.28
C VAL A 54 -9.60 -20.77 4.51
N GLU A 55 -9.76 -22.04 4.09
CA GLU A 55 -10.96 -22.84 4.38
C GLU A 55 -11.21 -22.92 5.89
N SER A 56 -10.17 -23.22 6.67
CA SER A 56 -10.28 -23.30 8.12
C SER A 56 -10.68 -21.96 8.75
N LEU A 57 -10.13 -20.84 8.24
CA LEU A 57 -10.53 -19.50 8.69
C LEU A 57 -12.00 -19.22 8.39
N ILE A 58 -12.46 -19.51 7.17
CA ILE A 58 -13.86 -19.29 6.77
C ILE A 58 -14.81 -20.08 7.70
N ILE A 59 -14.51 -21.36 7.93
CA ILE A 59 -15.36 -22.24 8.75
C ILE A 59 -15.42 -21.76 10.20
N ASN A 60 -14.30 -21.31 10.78
CA ASN A 60 -14.23 -21.01 12.19
C ASN A 60 -14.51 -19.54 12.53
N TYR A 61 -14.26 -18.60 11.60
CA TYR A 61 -14.30 -17.16 11.86
C TYR A 61 -15.07 -16.36 10.80
N GLY A 62 -15.42 -16.98 9.67
CA GLY A 62 -16.15 -16.32 8.58
C GLY A 62 -15.26 -15.62 7.55
N LYS A 63 -15.89 -15.18 6.45
CA LYS A 63 -15.22 -14.55 5.30
C LYS A 63 -14.60 -13.18 5.64
N LYS A 64 -15.29 -12.39 6.46
CA LYS A 64 -14.80 -11.07 6.91
C LYS A 64 -13.47 -11.17 7.62
N GLU A 65 -13.32 -12.14 8.51
CA GLU A 65 -12.05 -12.38 9.20
C GLU A 65 -10.93 -12.71 8.22
N VAL A 66 -11.19 -13.49 7.16
CA VAL A 66 -10.18 -13.76 6.12
C VAL A 66 -9.72 -12.47 5.47
N LEU A 67 -10.64 -11.57 5.11
CA LEU A 67 -10.32 -10.28 4.49
C LEU A 67 -9.51 -9.39 5.42
N GLN A 68 -9.91 -9.31 6.70
CA GLN A 68 -9.17 -8.57 7.73
C GLN A 68 -7.75 -9.12 7.91
N ARG A 69 -7.58 -10.44 7.99
CA ARG A 69 -6.26 -11.08 8.13
C ARG A 69 -5.36 -10.86 6.91
N LEU A 70 -5.91 -10.98 5.70
CA LEU A 70 -5.14 -10.69 4.49
C LEU A 70 -4.77 -9.20 4.37
N SER A 71 -5.53 -8.30 4.98
CA SER A 71 -5.21 -6.88 5.08
C SER A 71 -4.34 -6.53 6.28
N ASP A 72 -4.11 -7.46 7.21
CA ASP A 72 -3.15 -7.32 8.30
C ASP A 72 -1.75 -7.71 7.81
N PRO A 73 -0.80 -6.78 7.78
CA PRO A 73 0.51 -7.03 7.21
C PRO A 73 1.31 -8.08 7.98
N LEU A 74 1.14 -8.16 9.30
CA LEU A 74 1.84 -9.13 10.12
C LEU A 74 1.32 -10.55 9.87
N TRP A 75 -0.02 -10.69 9.85
CA TRP A 75 -0.62 -11.99 9.56
C TRP A 75 -0.29 -12.44 8.14
N PHE A 76 -0.35 -11.55 7.16
CA PHE A 76 0.00 -11.83 5.77
C PHE A 76 1.47 -12.30 5.64
N GLN A 77 2.37 -11.64 6.36
CA GLN A 77 3.79 -11.99 6.38
C GLN A 77 4.02 -13.37 7.02
N SER A 78 3.37 -13.63 8.17
CA SER A 78 3.42 -14.91 8.86
C SER A 78 2.85 -16.05 8.02
N LEU A 79 1.75 -15.80 7.29
CA LEU A 79 1.21 -16.75 6.32
C LEU A 79 2.25 -17.08 5.25
N GLY A 80 2.94 -16.06 4.70
CA GLY A 80 4.00 -16.27 3.71
C GLY A 80 5.11 -17.19 4.23
N ALA A 81 5.56 -16.97 5.46
CA ALA A 81 6.57 -17.82 6.11
C ALA A 81 6.07 -19.25 6.33
N VAL A 82 4.84 -19.42 6.81
CA VAL A 82 4.21 -20.74 6.96
C VAL A 82 4.15 -21.50 5.65
N LEU A 83 3.84 -20.80 4.56
CA LEU A 83 3.80 -21.37 3.22
C LEU A 83 5.19 -21.68 2.63
N GLY A 84 6.27 -21.24 3.30
CA GLY A 84 7.66 -21.58 2.94
C GLY A 84 8.41 -20.49 2.20
N MET A 85 7.94 -19.23 2.29
CA MET A 85 8.66 -18.08 1.80
C MET A 85 9.62 -17.52 2.85
N ASP A 86 10.67 -16.82 2.39
CA ASP A 86 11.58 -16.08 3.26
C ASP A 86 10.85 -14.93 3.97
N TRP A 87 11.30 -14.60 5.20
CA TRP A 87 10.62 -13.61 6.04
C TRP A 87 10.59 -12.19 5.43
N HIS A 88 11.65 -11.77 4.74
CA HIS A 88 11.76 -10.45 4.13
C HIS A 88 11.95 -10.55 2.62
N SER A 89 10.88 -10.37 1.86
CA SER A 89 11.00 -10.41 0.40
C SER A 89 9.77 -9.83 -0.28
N SER A 90 9.98 -9.05 -1.33
CA SER A 90 8.93 -8.66 -2.28
C SER A 90 8.25 -9.90 -2.90
N GLY A 91 8.96 -11.02 -2.95
CA GLY A 91 8.49 -12.31 -3.44
C GLY A 91 7.31 -12.88 -2.63
N ILE A 92 7.21 -12.56 -1.33
CA ILE A 92 6.08 -12.99 -0.50
C ILE A 92 4.76 -12.52 -1.11
N THR A 93 4.62 -11.23 -1.38
CA THR A 93 3.37 -10.68 -1.92
C THR A 93 2.97 -11.37 -3.22
N THR A 94 3.94 -11.52 -4.14
CA THR A 94 3.67 -12.12 -5.45
C THR A 94 3.32 -13.59 -5.35
N SER A 95 4.06 -14.35 -4.55
CA SER A 95 3.91 -15.80 -4.45
C SER A 95 2.69 -16.20 -3.65
N VAL A 96 2.45 -15.55 -2.49
CA VAL A 96 1.28 -15.82 -1.65
C VAL A 96 0.00 -15.50 -2.40
N MET A 97 -0.10 -14.29 -2.99
CA MET A 97 -1.30 -13.91 -3.72
C MET A 97 -1.53 -14.75 -4.97
N TYR A 98 -0.48 -15.18 -5.65
CA TYR A 98 -0.61 -16.12 -6.78
C TYR A 98 -1.13 -17.49 -6.32
N ALA A 99 -0.60 -18.02 -5.22
CA ALA A 99 -1.04 -19.29 -4.65
C ALA A 99 -2.50 -19.22 -4.18
N LEU A 100 -2.86 -18.17 -3.43
CA LEU A 100 -4.23 -17.96 -2.95
C LEU A 100 -5.22 -17.78 -4.11
N LYS A 101 -4.88 -16.99 -5.15
CA LYS A 101 -5.75 -16.83 -6.33
C LYS A 101 -6.03 -18.17 -6.98
N ARG A 102 -5.02 -19.02 -7.18
CA ARG A 102 -5.19 -20.33 -7.80
C ARG A 102 -6.05 -21.27 -6.95
N GLY A 103 -5.87 -21.25 -5.65
CA GLY A 103 -6.57 -22.15 -4.73
C GLY A 103 -8.00 -21.70 -4.45
N ILE A 104 -8.19 -20.46 -4.04
CA ILE A 104 -9.50 -19.88 -3.69
C ILE A 104 -10.43 -19.89 -4.91
N ASN A 105 -9.95 -19.42 -6.08
CA ASN A 105 -10.81 -19.29 -7.26
C ASN A 105 -11.30 -20.64 -7.80
N ARG A 106 -10.58 -21.75 -7.56
CA ARG A 106 -11.06 -23.11 -7.89
C ARG A 106 -12.27 -23.52 -7.06
N ARG A 107 -12.40 -22.96 -5.87
CA ARG A 107 -13.46 -23.25 -4.88
C ARG A 107 -14.28 -22.00 -4.55
N ALA A 108 -14.31 -21.00 -5.46
CA ALA A 108 -14.94 -19.71 -5.21
C ALA A 108 -16.40 -19.81 -4.76
N LYS A 109 -17.18 -20.70 -5.38
CA LYS A 109 -18.59 -20.93 -5.00
C LYS A 109 -18.74 -21.54 -3.59
N GLU A 110 -17.79 -22.35 -3.18
CA GLU A 110 -17.80 -22.99 -1.86
C GLU A 110 -17.36 -22.02 -0.76
N PHE A 111 -16.35 -21.22 -1.06
CA PHE A 111 -15.78 -20.27 -0.11
C PHE A 111 -16.54 -18.95 -0.04
N GLY A 112 -17.30 -18.61 -1.07
CA GLY A 112 -17.88 -17.28 -1.22
C GLY A 112 -16.81 -16.19 -1.31
N LEU A 113 -15.60 -16.53 -1.76
CA LEU A 113 -14.46 -15.63 -1.96
C LEU A 113 -13.84 -15.81 -3.33
N CYS A 114 -13.38 -14.72 -3.91
CA CYS A 114 -12.65 -14.72 -5.16
C CYS A 114 -11.50 -13.72 -5.12
N VAL A 115 -10.39 -14.03 -5.80
CA VAL A 115 -9.23 -13.13 -5.93
C VAL A 115 -9.10 -12.67 -7.37
N CYS A 116 -9.24 -11.38 -7.60
CA CYS A 116 -9.10 -10.72 -8.89
C CYS A 116 -7.73 -10.06 -9.05
N GLY A 117 -7.29 -9.85 -10.27
CA GLY A 117 -6.04 -9.15 -10.57
C GLY A 117 -4.80 -10.03 -10.50
N GLY A 118 -3.67 -9.44 -10.10
CA GLY A 118 -2.38 -10.10 -10.02
C GLY A 118 -1.21 -9.22 -10.45
N ARG A 119 -0.10 -9.85 -10.89
CA ARG A 119 1.13 -9.16 -11.27
C ARG A 119 1.10 -8.71 -12.74
N GLY A 120 1.65 -7.54 -13.04
CA GLY A 120 1.87 -7.03 -14.39
C GLY A 120 0.58 -6.91 -15.20
N LYS A 121 0.49 -7.57 -16.34
CA LYS A 121 -0.70 -7.52 -17.22
C LYS A 121 -1.99 -8.01 -16.54
N TYR A 122 -1.89 -8.89 -15.56
CA TYR A 122 -3.05 -9.41 -14.83
C TYR A 122 -3.68 -8.36 -13.91
N SER A 123 -2.91 -7.40 -13.40
CA SER A 123 -3.47 -6.30 -12.62
C SER A 123 -4.49 -5.47 -13.41
N ARG A 124 -4.32 -5.38 -14.72
CA ARG A 124 -5.24 -4.62 -15.61
C ARG A 124 -6.54 -5.35 -15.90
N LYS A 125 -6.61 -6.66 -15.62
CA LYS A 125 -7.82 -7.46 -15.80
C LYS A 125 -8.78 -7.38 -14.61
N THR A 126 -8.36 -6.77 -13.50
CA THR A 126 -9.18 -6.68 -12.29
C THR A 126 -10.58 -6.11 -12.56
N PRO A 127 -10.77 -5.03 -13.34
CA PRO A 127 -12.11 -4.52 -13.65
C PRO A 127 -13.01 -5.54 -14.36
N GLU A 128 -12.48 -6.26 -15.35
CA GLU A 128 -13.25 -7.28 -16.08
C GLU A 128 -13.61 -8.45 -15.18
N GLU A 129 -12.65 -8.93 -14.35
CA GLU A 129 -12.87 -10.00 -13.40
C GLU A 129 -13.92 -9.61 -12.33
N LEU A 130 -13.93 -8.34 -11.87
CA LEU A 130 -14.92 -7.84 -10.91
C LEU A 130 -16.32 -7.74 -11.51
N LEU A 131 -16.47 -7.22 -12.74
CA LEU A 131 -17.76 -7.18 -13.43
C LEU A 131 -18.35 -8.57 -13.62
N PHE A 132 -17.52 -9.54 -14.06
CA PHE A 132 -17.95 -10.92 -14.20
C PHE A 132 -18.45 -11.53 -12.88
N LEU A 133 -17.76 -11.25 -11.77
CA LEU A 133 -18.17 -11.74 -10.45
C LEU A 133 -19.44 -11.03 -9.96
N ALA A 134 -19.55 -9.72 -10.19
CA ALA A 134 -20.75 -8.95 -9.81
C ALA A 134 -22.00 -9.47 -10.51
N ASP A 135 -21.91 -9.77 -11.80
CA ASP A 135 -23.00 -10.40 -12.56
C ASP A 135 -23.41 -11.74 -11.97
N ALA A 136 -22.44 -12.53 -11.48
CA ALA A 136 -22.71 -13.84 -10.90
C ALA A 136 -23.26 -13.79 -9.45
N THR A 137 -23.00 -12.72 -8.73
CA THR A 137 -23.33 -12.57 -7.29
C THR A 137 -24.45 -11.56 -7.03
N GLY A 138 -24.81 -10.73 -8.01
CA GLY A 138 -25.78 -9.65 -7.85
C GLY A 138 -25.21 -8.41 -7.15
N LEU A 139 -23.89 -8.28 -7.03
CA LEU A 139 -23.21 -7.13 -6.46
C LEU A 139 -23.15 -5.96 -7.45
N ASP A 140 -22.91 -4.75 -6.94
CA ASP A 140 -22.71 -3.56 -7.76
C ASP A 140 -21.31 -3.57 -8.40
N GLY A 141 -21.24 -4.05 -9.63
CA GLY A 141 -20.00 -4.18 -10.40
C GLY A 141 -19.33 -2.84 -10.73
N GLU A 142 -20.12 -1.78 -10.97
CA GLU A 142 -19.58 -0.46 -11.26
C GLU A 142 -18.88 0.12 -10.04
N ASN A 143 -19.49 -0.01 -8.86
CA ASN A 143 -18.89 0.43 -7.61
C ASN A 143 -17.63 -0.39 -7.26
N LEU A 144 -17.61 -1.69 -7.50
CA LEU A 144 -16.43 -2.53 -7.30
C LEU A 144 -15.28 -2.13 -8.24
N VAL A 145 -15.56 -1.86 -9.49
CA VAL A 145 -14.58 -1.37 -10.46
C VAL A 145 -14.07 0.03 -10.07
N ARG A 146 -14.96 0.93 -9.64
CA ARG A 146 -14.58 2.24 -9.11
C ARG A 146 -13.64 2.09 -7.91
N THR A 147 -13.98 1.24 -6.95
CA THR A 147 -13.18 0.93 -5.77
C THR A 147 -11.78 0.43 -6.15
N SER A 148 -11.70 -0.55 -7.03
CA SER A 148 -10.42 -1.08 -7.53
C SER A 148 -9.57 -0.02 -8.21
N LYS A 149 -10.19 0.85 -9.02
CA LYS A 149 -9.49 1.98 -9.66
C LYS A 149 -9.01 3.02 -8.64
N LEU A 150 -9.82 3.34 -7.64
CA LEU A 150 -9.46 4.30 -6.60
C LEU A 150 -8.28 3.81 -5.77
N THR A 151 -8.32 2.58 -5.26
CA THR A 151 -7.19 2.03 -4.50
C THR A 151 -5.89 2.06 -5.30
N ALA A 152 -5.94 1.70 -6.59
CA ALA A 152 -4.77 1.76 -7.46
C ALA A 152 -4.32 3.20 -7.75
N LYS A 153 -5.24 4.14 -7.95
CA LYS A 153 -4.93 5.55 -8.20
C LYS A 153 -4.38 6.27 -6.98
N VAL A 154 -4.87 5.95 -5.81
CA VAL A 154 -4.33 6.50 -4.57
C VAL A 154 -2.87 6.10 -4.43
N ASP A 155 -2.54 4.81 -4.53
CA ASP A 155 -1.18 4.31 -4.31
C ASP A 155 -0.21 4.62 -5.45
N SER A 156 -0.72 4.94 -6.65
CA SER A 156 0.13 5.26 -7.81
C SER A 156 0.19 6.74 -8.15
N THR A 157 -0.70 7.57 -7.60
CA THR A 157 -0.89 8.96 -8.06
C THR A 157 -1.03 9.94 -6.91
N ALA A 158 -1.90 9.66 -5.91
CA ALA A 158 -2.10 10.56 -4.77
C ALA A 158 -0.96 10.44 -3.73
N ILE A 159 -0.29 9.30 -3.68
CA ILE A 159 0.94 9.09 -2.91
C ILE A 159 2.09 8.97 -3.90
N GLN A 160 3.08 9.87 -3.78
CA GLN A 160 4.27 9.88 -4.63
C GLN A 160 5.50 9.58 -3.79
N ASP A 161 5.62 8.31 -3.45
CA ASP A 161 6.65 7.74 -2.60
C ASP A 161 7.84 7.15 -3.38
N GLY A 162 7.79 7.23 -4.72
CA GLY A 162 8.82 6.69 -5.62
C GLY A 162 8.64 5.22 -5.98
N PHE A 163 7.52 4.58 -5.57
CA PHE A 163 7.23 3.21 -5.91
C PHE A 163 6.17 3.12 -7.01
N GLN A 164 6.47 2.36 -8.08
CA GLN A 164 5.55 2.15 -9.18
C GLN A 164 4.78 0.85 -8.98
N LEU A 165 3.44 0.92 -8.93
CA LEU A 165 2.59 -0.27 -8.81
C LEU A 165 2.80 -1.23 -9.98
N TYR A 166 3.05 -2.49 -9.66
CA TYR A 166 3.16 -3.58 -10.63
C TYR A 166 2.30 -4.78 -10.29
N GLN A 167 1.72 -4.80 -9.09
CA GLN A 167 0.81 -5.84 -8.62
C GLN A 167 -0.40 -5.21 -7.95
N HIS A 168 -1.58 -5.70 -8.30
CA HIS A 168 -2.86 -5.35 -7.72
C HIS A 168 -3.70 -6.60 -7.58
N ASN A 169 -4.06 -6.94 -6.35
CA ASN A 169 -4.92 -8.06 -6.02
C ASN A 169 -6.12 -7.56 -5.24
N PHE A 170 -7.31 -7.84 -5.75
CA PHE A 170 -8.59 -7.52 -5.14
C PHE A 170 -9.26 -8.82 -4.69
N ILE A 171 -9.45 -8.99 -3.38
CA ILE A 171 -10.11 -10.15 -2.77
C ILE A 171 -11.55 -9.72 -2.47
N LEU A 172 -12.53 -10.38 -3.07
CA LEU A 172 -13.94 -10.05 -2.97
C LEU A 172 -14.70 -11.22 -2.34
N SER A 173 -15.58 -10.91 -1.37
CA SER A 173 -16.59 -11.85 -0.88
C SER A 173 -17.89 -11.74 -1.69
N ASP A 174 -18.69 -12.79 -1.69
CA ASP A 174 -20.04 -12.80 -2.27
C ASP A 174 -21.04 -11.91 -1.49
N GLU A 175 -20.63 -11.37 -0.34
CA GLU A 175 -21.37 -10.39 0.46
C GLU A 175 -21.02 -8.94 0.13
N GLY A 176 -20.01 -8.71 -0.74
CA GLY A 176 -19.55 -7.39 -1.16
C GLY A 176 -18.42 -6.79 -0.30
N ASP A 177 -17.99 -7.48 0.76
CA ASP A 177 -16.80 -7.09 1.51
C ASP A 177 -15.54 -7.40 0.70
N TRP A 178 -14.51 -6.58 0.85
CA TRP A 178 -13.28 -6.73 0.07
C TRP A 178 -12.02 -6.37 0.86
N ALA A 179 -10.91 -6.92 0.40
CA ALA A 179 -9.57 -6.49 0.77
C ALA A 179 -8.71 -6.30 -0.49
N VAL A 180 -7.74 -5.39 -0.43
CA VAL A 180 -6.78 -5.18 -1.52
C VAL A 180 -5.36 -5.29 -0.99
N VAL A 181 -4.55 -6.06 -1.70
CA VAL A 181 -3.10 -6.16 -1.47
C VAL A 181 -2.40 -5.76 -2.77
N GLN A 182 -1.69 -4.64 -2.70
CA GLN A 182 -0.95 -4.08 -3.81
C GLN A 182 0.54 -4.03 -3.50
N GLN A 183 1.36 -3.99 -4.54
CA GLN A 183 2.80 -3.80 -4.39
C GLN A 183 3.36 -2.91 -5.49
N GLY A 184 4.10 -1.89 -5.06
CA GLY A 184 4.94 -1.06 -5.89
C GLY A 184 6.40 -1.47 -5.80
N MET A 185 7.21 -1.11 -6.81
CA MET A 185 8.66 -1.28 -6.79
C MET A 185 9.37 0.01 -7.14
N ASN A 186 10.55 0.17 -6.57
CA ASN A 186 11.49 1.21 -6.94
C ASN A 186 12.72 0.57 -7.57
N GLY A 187 12.96 0.85 -8.86
CA GLY A 187 14.09 0.30 -9.60
C GLY A 187 15.44 0.87 -9.16
N GLN A 188 15.47 2.09 -8.60
CA GLN A 188 16.70 2.74 -8.17
C GLN A 188 17.19 2.18 -6.83
N THR A 189 16.29 2.02 -5.86
CA THR A 189 16.64 1.49 -4.53
C THR A 189 16.60 -0.04 -4.48
N GLN A 190 16.09 -0.70 -5.52
CA GLN A 190 15.88 -2.16 -5.57
C GLN A 190 15.01 -2.67 -4.41
N THR A 191 14.04 -1.86 -4.01
CA THR A 191 13.09 -2.17 -2.93
C THR A 191 11.65 -2.18 -3.43
N ALA A 192 10.75 -2.79 -2.66
CA ALA A 192 9.33 -2.81 -2.90
C ALA A 192 8.56 -2.18 -1.72
N ARG A 193 7.34 -1.73 -1.99
CA ARG A 193 6.41 -1.23 -0.98
C ARG A 193 5.08 -1.94 -1.15
N ARG A 194 4.50 -2.41 -0.06
CA ARG A 194 3.22 -3.12 -0.06
C ARG A 194 2.15 -2.28 0.63
N TYR A 195 0.97 -2.22 0.00
CA TYR A 195 -0.19 -1.46 0.48
C TYR A 195 -1.32 -2.44 0.78
N HIS A 196 -1.92 -2.29 1.95
CA HIS A 196 -3.03 -3.11 2.41
C HIS A 196 -4.28 -2.25 2.65
N TRP A 197 -5.41 -2.75 2.15
CA TRP A 197 -6.71 -2.10 2.28
C TRP A 197 -7.74 -3.13 2.73
N CYS A 198 -8.76 -2.66 3.49
CA CYS A 198 -9.91 -3.47 3.87
C CYS A 198 -11.18 -2.61 3.83
N SER A 199 -12.26 -3.14 3.23
CA SER A 199 -13.55 -2.44 3.11
C SER A 199 -14.06 -1.92 4.45
N GLU A 200 -13.88 -2.68 5.52
CA GLU A 200 -14.33 -2.33 6.86
C GLU A 200 -13.63 -1.08 7.43
N SER A 201 -12.40 -0.80 7.02
CA SER A 201 -11.62 0.34 7.53
C SER A 201 -11.73 1.59 6.65
N VAL A 202 -12.15 1.45 5.40
CA VAL A 202 -12.22 2.56 4.45
C VAL A 202 -13.49 3.38 4.65
N LYS A 203 -13.33 4.61 5.15
CA LYS A 203 -14.41 5.60 5.21
C LYS A 203 -14.35 6.59 4.05
N ASN A 204 -13.15 6.90 3.59
CA ASN A 204 -12.84 7.80 2.50
C ASN A 204 -11.55 7.32 1.85
N PHE A 205 -11.52 7.15 0.53
CA PHE A 205 -10.33 6.66 -0.19
C PHE A 205 -9.16 7.64 -0.18
N CYS A 206 -9.41 8.91 0.09
CA CYS A 206 -8.41 9.97 0.07
C CYS A 206 -8.14 10.58 1.45
N GLU A 207 -8.47 9.86 2.54
CA GLU A 207 -8.17 10.30 3.90
C GLU A 207 -7.75 9.10 4.77
N ASP A 208 -6.45 8.91 4.90
CA ASP A 208 -5.83 7.82 5.67
C ASP A 208 -6.46 6.43 5.44
N PRO A 209 -6.63 5.97 4.20
CA PRO A 209 -7.53 4.85 3.90
C PRO A 209 -6.93 3.47 4.15
N HIS A 210 -5.60 3.36 4.21
CA HIS A 210 -4.91 2.06 4.32
C HIS A 210 -5.05 1.41 5.68
N THR A 211 -5.18 0.10 5.73
CA THR A 211 -4.94 -0.66 6.95
C THR A 211 -3.46 -0.64 7.30
N ALA A 212 -2.58 -0.74 6.30
CA ALA A 212 -1.15 -0.57 6.48
C ALA A 212 -0.43 -0.25 5.15
N VAL A 213 0.70 0.45 5.25
CA VAL A 213 1.67 0.62 4.18
C VAL A 213 3.03 0.15 4.70
N ILE A 214 3.66 -0.81 4.00
CA ILE A 214 4.90 -1.45 4.42
C ILE A 214 6.02 -1.12 3.45
N GLY A 215 7.13 -0.68 3.96
CA GLY A 215 8.32 -0.30 3.21
C GLY A 215 9.08 0.81 3.91
N GLU A 216 10.19 1.22 3.34
CA GLU A 216 11.00 2.32 3.81
C GLU A 216 10.16 3.61 3.94
N ASN A 217 10.22 4.28 5.09
CA ASN A 217 9.61 5.60 5.27
C ASN A 217 10.51 6.68 4.66
N ARG A 218 9.95 7.53 3.81
CA ARG A 218 10.70 8.57 3.09
C ARG A 218 10.51 9.99 3.65
N GLY A 219 10.02 10.09 4.87
CA GLY A 219 9.82 11.37 5.53
C GLY A 219 8.66 12.17 4.92
N LYS A 220 8.92 13.38 4.43
CA LYS A 220 7.91 14.22 3.77
C LYS A 220 7.89 13.98 2.27
N ILE A 221 6.78 13.48 1.79
CA ILE A 221 6.48 13.20 0.38
C ILE A 221 5.19 13.88 -0.06
N LEU A 222 4.87 13.86 -1.33
CA LEU A 222 3.51 14.15 -1.77
C LEU A 222 2.60 13.00 -1.30
N ASN A 223 1.82 13.25 -0.26
CA ASN A 223 0.82 12.33 0.26
C ASN A 223 -0.52 13.05 0.42
N LEU A 224 -1.33 13.02 -0.62
CA LEU A 224 -2.65 13.67 -0.60
C LEU A 224 -3.71 12.84 0.16
N THR A 225 -3.33 11.70 0.75
CA THR A 225 -4.22 10.98 1.67
C THR A 225 -4.07 11.42 3.13
N ALA A 226 -3.07 12.22 3.44
CA ALA A 226 -2.93 12.79 4.78
C ALA A 226 -4.12 13.72 5.10
N LYS A 227 -4.55 13.76 6.36
CA LYS A 227 -5.62 14.68 6.81
C LYS A 227 -5.23 16.13 6.59
N GLU A 228 -3.97 16.44 6.85
CA GLU A 228 -3.36 17.76 6.69
C GLU A 228 -3.35 18.22 5.22
N ALA A 229 -3.54 17.32 4.26
CA ALA A 229 -3.62 17.64 2.84
C ALA A 229 -4.99 18.17 2.38
N SER A 230 -5.98 18.25 3.27
CA SER A 230 -7.34 18.71 2.92
C SER A 230 -7.37 20.10 2.27
N PRO A 231 -6.63 21.13 2.73
CA PRO A 231 -6.57 22.42 2.05
C PRO A 231 -6.02 22.31 0.63
N THR A 232 -4.99 21.50 0.42
CA THR A 232 -4.38 21.28 -0.90
C THR A 232 -5.33 20.53 -1.83
N LYS A 233 -6.02 19.50 -1.37
CA LYS A 233 -7.06 18.79 -2.15
C LYS A 233 -8.16 19.75 -2.59
N ASN A 234 -8.63 20.61 -1.69
CA ASN A 234 -9.67 21.60 -2.01
C ASN A 234 -9.19 22.61 -3.04
N ALA A 235 -7.96 23.11 -2.92
CA ALA A 235 -7.36 24.01 -3.90
C ALA A 235 -7.24 23.36 -5.28
N ILE A 236 -6.79 22.11 -5.35
CA ILE A 236 -6.70 21.34 -6.59
C ILE A 236 -8.10 21.16 -7.24
N ILE A 237 -9.14 20.87 -6.44
CA ILE A 237 -10.52 20.77 -6.94
C ILE A 237 -10.97 22.14 -7.48
N GLN A 238 -10.68 23.24 -6.80
CA GLN A 238 -11.01 24.56 -7.28
C GLN A 238 -10.31 24.87 -8.60
N ILE A 239 -9.03 24.61 -8.72
CA ILE A 239 -8.25 24.77 -9.96
C ILE A 239 -8.88 23.95 -11.10
N SER A 240 -9.34 22.74 -10.82
CA SER A 240 -9.95 21.87 -11.84
C SER A 240 -11.32 22.35 -12.34
N LYS A 241 -12.00 23.21 -11.58
CA LYS A 241 -13.29 23.83 -11.93
C LYS A 241 -13.15 25.19 -12.63
N GLU A 242 -11.92 25.74 -12.65
CA GLU A 242 -11.63 26.99 -13.36
C GLU A 242 -11.48 26.75 -14.88
N ASN A 243 -11.62 27.83 -15.66
CA ASN A 243 -11.38 27.75 -17.09
C ASN A 243 -9.96 27.26 -17.41
N PRO A 244 -9.81 26.15 -18.17
CA PRO A 244 -8.50 25.55 -18.46
C PRO A 244 -7.50 26.52 -19.10
N ASP A 245 -7.95 27.38 -20.02
CA ASP A 245 -7.07 28.34 -20.70
C ASP A 245 -6.53 29.40 -19.73
N LYS A 246 -7.34 29.82 -18.74
CA LYS A 246 -6.93 30.74 -17.68
C LYS A 246 -5.81 30.10 -16.86
N ILE A 247 -6.01 28.87 -16.39
CA ILE A 247 -5.01 28.15 -15.58
C ILE A 247 -3.72 27.91 -16.37
N ILE A 248 -3.81 27.51 -17.63
CA ILE A 248 -2.62 27.34 -18.49
C ILE A 248 -1.87 28.66 -18.68
N LYS A 249 -2.58 29.78 -18.85
CA LYS A 249 -1.96 31.11 -18.94
C LYS A 249 -1.24 31.48 -17.65
N GLU A 250 -1.87 31.27 -16.49
CA GLU A 250 -1.28 31.52 -15.19
C GLU A 250 -0.04 30.64 -14.94
N CYS A 251 -0.11 29.34 -15.27
CA CYS A 251 1.04 28.44 -15.20
C CYS A 251 2.22 28.93 -16.06
N LYS A 252 1.96 29.39 -17.29
CA LYS A 252 3.00 29.97 -18.15
C LYS A 252 3.64 31.20 -17.51
N GLN A 253 2.85 32.13 -16.98
CA GLN A 253 3.35 33.31 -16.30
C GLN A 253 4.24 32.97 -15.09
N ILE A 254 3.85 31.99 -14.27
CA ILE A 254 4.63 31.52 -13.13
C ILE A 254 5.97 30.95 -13.62
N ILE A 255 5.95 30.10 -14.65
CA ILE A 255 7.18 29.49 -15.22
C ILE A 255 8.11 30.57 -15.78
N ASP A 256 7.57 31.53 -16.52
CA ASP A 256 8.35 32.62 -17.12
C ASP A 256 8.98 33.52 -16.05
N THR A 257 8.22 33.87 -15.01
CA THR A 257 8.74 34.66 -13.88
C THR A 257 9.88 33.93 -13.15
N ASN A 258 9.73 32.64 -12.92
CA ASN A 258 10.77 31.82 -12.27
C ASN A 258 12.02 31.65 -13.15
N SER A 259 11.86 31.63 -14.47
CA SER A 259 12.99 31.58 -15.42
C SER A 259 13.79 32.88 -15.46
N PHE A 260 13.12 34.03 -15.40
CA PHE A 260 13.78 35.36 -15.32
C PHE A 260 14.61 35.54 -14.05
N SER A 261 14.13 35.09 -12.89
CA SER A 261 14.89 35.20 -11.65
C SER A 261 16.17 34.36 -11.66
N LYS A 262 16.18 33.23 -12.36
CA LYS A 262 17.39 32.40 -12.53
C LYS A 262 18.42 32.98 -13.49
N SER A 263 17.98 33.68 -14.56
CA SER A 263 18.91 34.31 -15.52
C SER A 263 19.67 35.47 -14.87
N SER A 264 19.01 36.21 -13.96
CA SER A 264 19.66 37.30 -13.21
C SER A 264 20.72 36.82 -12.21
N LEU A 265 20.62 35.58 -11.70
CA LEU A 265 21.60 34.98 -10.80
C LEU A 265 22.75 34.25 -11.54
N LYS A 266 22.53 33.82 -12.80
CA LYS A 266 23.58 33.14 -13.59
C LYS A 266 24.67 34.08 -14.11
N ASN A 267 24.42 35.37 -14.18
CA ASN A 267 25.44 36.34 -14.59
C ASN A 267 26.51 36.65 -13.51
N ALA A 268 26.49 35.92 -12.37
CA ALA A 268 27.46 36.13 -11.30
C ALA A 268 28.52 35.01 -11.18
N THR A 269 28.41 33.88 -11.85
CA THR A 269 29.45 32.82 -11.75
C THR A 269 29.41 31.91 -13.00
N GLU A 270 30.12 32.29 -14.05
CA GLU A 270 30.53 31.35 -15.09
C GLU A 270 31.78 30.60 -14.64
N LEU A 271 31.65 29.30 -14.39
CA LEU A 271 32.75 28.34 -14.43
C LEU A 271 32.34 27.25 -15.41
N GLU A 272 33.03 27.23 -16.53
CA GLU A 272 32.92 26.22 -17.60
C GLU A 272 33.16 24.83 -17.00
N LEU A 273 32.22 23.92 -17.15
CA LEU A 273 32.39 22.49 -16.94
C LEU A 273 32.07 21.75 -18.23
N PHE A 274 33.08 21.08 -18.73
CA PHE A 274 33.18 20.33 -19.97
C PHE A 274 31.97 19.39 -20.21
N GLU A 275 31.34 19.52 -21.37
CA GLU A 275 30.36 18.57 -21.88
C GLU A 275 30.99 17.25 -22.28
N ASN A 276 30.49 16.16 -21.74
CA ASN A 276 30.93 14.81 -22.07
C ASN A 276 29.91 14.18 -23.05
N PRO A 277 30.30 13.78 -24.29
CA PRO A 277 29.34 13.35 -25.36
C PRO A 277 28.65 12.01 -25.12
N GLU A 278 28.96 11.30 -24.05
CA GLU A 278 28.33 10.00 -23.75
C GLU A 278 26.96 10.12 -23.02
N SER A 279 26.49 11.35 -22.76
CA SER A 279 25.27 11.55 -21.95
C SER A 279 23.95 11.35 -22.71
N GLU A 280 23.92 11.29 -24.03
CA GLU A 280 22.67 11.17 -24.81
C GLU A 280 22.05 9.76 -24.79
N LYS A 281 22.85 8.69 -24.76
CA LYS A 281 22.32 7.33 -24.66
C LYS A 281 21.78 7.00 -23.26
N THR A 282 22.34 7.61 -22.24
CA THR A 282 21.88 7.46 -20.85
C THR A 282 20.58 8.24 -20.59
N LYS A 283 20.36 9.37 -21.27
CA LYS A 283 19.12 10.16 -21.17
C LYS A 283 17.88 9.40 -21.65
N ILE A 284 18.00 8.53 -22.66
CA ILE A 284 16.86 7.78 -23.20
C ILE A 284 16.40 6.66 -22.24
N LEU A 285 17.31 6.07 -21.46
CA LEU A 285 16.98 5.07 -20.45
C LEU A 285 16.42 5.68 -19.16
N LEU A 286 16.84 6.90 -18.79
CA LEU A 286 16.35 7.62 -17.61
C LEU A 286 14.95 8.22 -17.83
N TYR A 287 14.50 8.43 -19.06
CA TYR A 287 13.18 8.97 -19.38
C TYR A 287 12.03 7.97 -19.14
N ASN A 288 12.33 6.68 -18.99
CA ASN A 288 11.34 5.66 -18.63
C ASN A 288 11.20 5.42 -17.12
N ASP A 289 12.13 5.90 -16.30
CA ASP A 289 12.03 5.89 -14.86
C ASP A 289 11.22 7.13 -14.45
N ARG A 290 9.90 6.98 -14.41
CA ARG A 290 8.97 8.01 -13.94
C ARG A 290 9.23 8.22 -12.46
N ASN A 291 10.05 9.19 -12.14
CA ASN A 291 10.30 9.62 -10.77
C ASN A 291 8.95 10.05 -10.17
N LEU A 292 8.34 9.17 -9.38
CA LEU A 292 7.06 9.40 -8.69
C LEU A 292 7.30 10.08 -7.33
N THR A 293 8.28 10.98 -7.27
CA THR A 293 8.61 11.75 -6.08
C THR A 293 8.45 13.24 -6.34
N MET A 294 8.07 13.98 -5.30
CA MET A 294 8.04 15.45 -5.37
C MET A 294 9.45 16.01 -5.64
N PRO A 295 9.60 17.01 -6.52
CA PRO A 295 10.87 17.69 -6.68
C PRO A 295 11.31 18.37 -5.37
N SER A 296 12.60 18.61 -5.20
CA SER A 296 13.14 19.25 -3.99
C SER A 296 12.79 20.74 -3.87
N HIS A 297 12.45 21.38 -4.99
CA HIS A 297 12.03 22.79 -5.03
C HIS A 297 10.52 22.96 -4.86
N HIS A 298 10.08 24.17 -4.52
CA HIS A 298 8.66 24.53 -4.33
C HIS A 298 8.08 25.32 -5.50
N GLU A 299 8.92 25.92 -6.33
CA GLU A 299 8.49 26.65 -7.51
C GLU A 299 8.05 25.71 -8.65
N VAL A 300 7.13 26.17 -9.48
CA VAL A 300 6.72 25.52 -10.73
C VAL A 300 7.73 25.82 -11.82
N ARG A 301 8.40 24.81 -12.36
CA ARG A 301 9.40 24.94 -13.43
C ARG A 301 8.89 24.33 -14.73
N ALA A 302 9.44 24.80 -15.86
CA ALA A 302 9.08 24.28 -17.18
C ALA A 302 9.33 22.77 -17.33
N GLU A 303 10.33 22.25 -16.65
CA GLU A 303 10.71 20.81 -16.66
C GLU A 303 9.69 19.93 -15.88
N ASP A 304 8.91 20.51 -14.97
CA ASP A 304 7.95 19.78 -14.13
C ASP A 304 6.57 19.72 -14.79
N VAL A 305 6.29 20.56 -15.78
CA VAL A 305 4.95 20.77 -16.32
C VAL A 305 4.88 20.43 -17.81
N ASP A 306 4.09 19.42 -18.13
CA ASP A 306 3.59 19.23 -19.49
C ASP A 306 2.28 20.02 -19.66
N LEU A 307 2.40 21.27 -20.14
CA LEU A 307 1.27 22.19 -20.30
C LEU A 307 0.18 21.64 -21.24
N LYS A 308 0.56 20.86 -22.27
CA LYS A 308 -0.40 20.26 -23.21
C LYS A 308 -1.22 19.18 -22.49
N ARG A 309 -0.56 18.33 -21.73
CA ARG A 309 -1.23 17.28 -20.97
C ARG A 309 -2.04 17.87 -19.82
N LEU A 310 -1.53 18.87 -19.11
CA LEU A 310 -2.26 19.58 -18.07
C LEU A 310 -3.54 20.19 -18.62
N GLY A 311 -3.46 20.90 -19.77
CA GLY A 311 -4.63 21.48 -20.42
C GLY A 311 -5.68 20.45 -20.83
N ALA A 312 -5.27 19.31 -21.37
CA ALA A 312 -6.19 18.23 -21.72
C ALA A 312 -6.91 17.63 -20.50
N VAL A 313 -6.19 17.45 -19.39
CA VAL A 313 -6.78 16.93 -18.14
C VAL A 313 -7.71 17.95 -17.51
N LEU A 314 -7.32 19.24 -17.47
CA LEU A 314 -8.17 20.31 -16.96
C LEU A 314 -9.45 20.46 -17.80
N ALA A 315 -9.36 20.38 -19.14
CA ALA A 315 -10.53 20.42 -20.01
C ALA A 315 -11.48 19.24 -19.75
N THR A 316 -10.94 18.05 -19.51
CA THR A 316 -11.75 16.88 -19.14
C THR A 316 -12.41 17.06 -17.77
N ALA A 317 -11.67 17.53 -16.76
CA ALA A 317 -12.20 17.77 -15.43
C ALA A 317 -13.23 18.91 -15.40
N TYR A 318 -13.03 19.96 -16.20
CA TYR A 318 -13.96 21.08 -16.34
C TYR A 318 -15.30 20.67 -16.99
N SER A 319 -15.26 19.75 -17.96
CA SER A 319 -16.46 19.27 -18.66
C SER A 319 -17.18 18.12 -17.92
N THR A 320 -16.54 17.52 -16.93
CA THR A 320 -17.13 16.43 -16.14
C THR A 320 -17.36 16.92 -14.72
N PRO A 321 -18.56 16.75 -14.13
CA PRO A 321 -18.76 17.12 -12.72
C PRO A 321 -17.79 16.39 -11.82
N THR A 322 -16.82 17.11 -11.27
CA THR A 322 -15.87 16.60 -10.28
C THR A 322 -16.18 17.26 -8.95
N ASP A 323 -17.05 16.64 -8.15
CA ASP A 323 -17.50 17.25 -6.89
C ASP A 323 -16.53 17.05 -5.74
N ASN A 324 -15.73 16.00 -5.82
CA ASN A 324 -14.78 15.62 -4.78
C ASN A 324 -13.44 15.16 -5.36
N PHE A 325 -12.45 14.96 -4.49
CA PHE A 325 -11.10 14.59 -4.89
C PHE A 325 -11.00 13.15 -5.46
N GLU A 326 -11.87 12.24 -5.06
CA GLU A 326 -11.92 10.88 -5.59
C GLU A 326 -12.32 10.88 -7.08
N ASP A 327 -13.35 11.66 -7.44
CA ASP A 327 -13.80 11.81 -8.83
C ASP A 327 -12.72 12.44 -9.69
N LEU A 328 -12.02 13.44 -9.14
CA LEU A 328 -10.88 14.05 -9.80
C LEU A 328 -9.76 13.05 -10.06
N LEU A 329 -9.42 12.19 -9.10
CA LEU A 329 -8.41 11.13 -9.30
C LEU A 329 -8.78 10.17 -10.42
N LEU A 330 -10.07 9.92 -10.62
CA LEU A 330 -10.57 9.03 -11.67
C LEU A 330 -10.68 9.71 -13.04
N THR A 331 -10.48 11.03 -13.13
CA THR A 331 -10.51 11.77 -14.40
C THR A 331 -9.52 11.15 -15.40
N GLN A 332 -10.00 10.95 -16.63
CA GLN A 332 -9.19 10.35 -17.69
C GLN A 332 -7.96 11.20 -17.98
N GLY A 333 -6.79 10.56 -18.02
CA GLY A 333 -5.52 11.22 -18.30
C GLY A 333 -4.83 11.80 -17.06
N LEU A 334 -5.53 11.98 -15.92
CA LEU A 334 -4.90 12.43 -14.69
C LEU A 334 -3.92 11.34 -14.19
N GLY A 335 -2.66 11.70 -14.14
CA GLY A 335 -1.56 10.85 -13.68
C GLY A 335 -0.71 11.57 -12.65
N PRO A 336 0.32 10.89 -12.11
CA PRO A 336 1.12 11.43 -11.01
C PRO A 336 1.78 12.78 -11.35
N ARG A 337 2.32 12.96 -12.55
CA ARG A 337 2.92 14.24 -12.96
C ARG A 337 1.92 15.38 -13.03
N THR A 338 0.72 15.13 -13.56
CA THR A 338 -0.33 16.15 -13.60
C THR A 338 -0.77 16.56 -12.22
N LEU A 339 -0.97 15.57 -11.32
CA LEU A 339 -1.33 15.84 -9.94
C LEU A 339 -0.22 16.58 -9.18
N GLN A 340 1.04 16.23 -9.42
CA GLN A 340 2.21 16.94 -8.89
C GLN A 340 2.22 18.40 -9.33
N THR A 341 1.99 18.66 -10.62
CA THR A 341 1.89 20.02 -11.14
C THR A 341 0.74 20.79 -10.48
N LEU A 342 -0.45 20.20 -10.38
CA LEU A 342 -1.60 20.83 -9.71
C LEU A 342 -1.30 21.15 -8.25
N THR A 343 -0.55 20.28 -7.56
CA THR A 343 -0.13 20.51 -6.18
C THR A 343 0.85 21.68 -6.08
N LEU A 344 1.87 21.75 -6.94
CA LEU A 344 2.80 22.88 -6.97
C LEU A 344 2.11 24.19 -7.34
N VAL A 345 1.19 24.16 -8.29
CA VAL A 345 0.37 25.33 -8.68
C VAL A 345 -0.50 25.77 -7.49
N SER A 346 -1.10 24.84 -6.76
CA SER A 346 -1.89 25.18 -5.57
C SER A 346 -1.03 25.75 -4.43
N GLU A 347 0.21 25.31 -4.30
CA GLU A 347 1.17 25.89 -3.34
C GLU A 347 1.50 27.34 -3.70
N VAL A 348 1.77 27.62 -4.97
CA VAL A 348 2.14 28.97 -5.43
C VAL A 348 0.94 29.93 -5.40
N ILE A 349 -0.25 29.49 -5.83
CA ILE A 349 -1.42 30.38 -5.95
C ILE A 349 -2.14 30.54 -4.60
N TYR A 350 -2.29 29.47 -3.84
CA TYR A 350 -3.11 29.44 -2.62
C TYR A 350 -2.31 29.29 -1.32
N GLY A 351 -0.98 29.12 -1.41
CA GLY A 351 -0.12 28.93 -0.24
C GLY A 351 -0.38 27.59 0.50
N THR A 352 -0.95 26.61 -0.18
CA THR A 352 -1.24 25.30 0.44
C THR A 352 0.00 24.42 0.50
N PRO A 353 0.20 23.60 1.55
CA PRO A 353 1.37 22.72 1.64
C PRO A 353 1.36 21.65 0.56
N SER A 354 2.53 21.28 0.06
CA SER A 354 2.69 20.29 -1.02
C SER A 354 3.29 18.97 -0.55
N ARG A 355 3.78 18.89 0.68
CA ARG A 355 4.48 17.72 1.22
C ARG A 355 3.93 17.36 2.59
N PHE A 356 3.69 16.07 2.77
CA PHE A 356 3.05 15.49 3.96
C PHE A 356 3.81 14.24 4.38
N TYR A 357 3.59 13.76 5.60
CA TYR A 357 4.25 12.56 6.09
C TYR A 357 3.93 11.33 5.25
N ASP A 358 4.95 10.52 5.04
CA ASP A 358 4.83 9.22 4.37
C ASP A 358 3.91 8.29 5.18
N PRO A 359 2.90 7.66 4.57
CA PRO A 359 2.03 6.72 5.26
C PRO A 359 2.72 5.38 5.58
N ALA A 360 3.92 5.12 5.08
CA ALA A 360 4.65 3.89 5.40
C ALA A 360 4.98 3.84 6.89
N ARG A 361 4.39 2.86 7.57
CA ARG A 361 4.38 2.82 9.02
C ARG A 361 4.51 1.41 9.59
N PHE A 362 5.22 0.52 8.95
CA PHE A 362 5.37 -0.84 9.45
C PHE A 362 6.78 -1.38 9.24
N SER A 363 7.36 -1.97 10.29
CA SER A 363 8.60 -2.72 10.19
C SER A 363 8.41 -4.14 10.69
N PHE A 364 8.91 -5.08 9.89
CA PHE A 364 9.19 -6.44 10.36
C PHE A 364 10.67 -6.62 10.65
N ALA A 365 11.46 -5.54 10.63
CA ALA A 365 12.90 -5.62 10.74
C ALA A 365 13.31 -6.16 12.11
N ASN A 366 13.75 -7.37 12.09
CA ASN A 366 14.50 -7.98 13.17
C ASN A 366 15.93 -7.46 13.09
N GLY A 367 16.31 -6.48 13.92
CA GLY A 367 17.66 -5.99 13.96
C GLY A 367 18.17 -5.61 12.57
N GLY A 368 17.37 -4.84 11.81
CA GLY A 368 17.74 -4.38 10.50
C GLY A 368 19.05 -3.59 10.56
N LYS A 369 19.67 -3.36 9.45
CA LYS A 369 20.90 -2.57 9.30
C LYS A 369 20.88 -1.24 10.04
N ASP A 370 19.71 -0.83 10.49
CA ASP A 370 19.39 0.50 11.02
C ASP A 370 19.24 0.53 12.55
N GLY A 371 19.33 -0.62 13.24
CA GLY A 371 19.42 -0.68 14.70
C GLY A 371 18.19 -0.27 15.51
N HIS A 372 17.07 0.13 14.85
CA HIS A 372 15.86 0.59 15.54
C HIS A 372 14.61 -0.17 15.04
N PRO A 373 14.39 -1.42 15.53
CA PRO A 373 13.15 -2.12 15.23
C PRO A 373 11.98 -1.40 15.87
N PHE A 374 10.89 -1.22 15.11
CA PHE A 374 9.65 -0.68 15.65
C PHE A 374 9.04 -1.70 16.63
N PRO A 375 8.77 -1.32 17.89
CA PRO A 375 8.20 -2.23 18.85
C PRO A 375 6.72 -2.48 18.54
N VAL A 376 6.40 -3.68 18.09
CA VAL A 376 5.01 -4.14 17.96
C VAL A 376 4.61 -4.79 19.29
N PRO A 377 3.46 -4.43 19.89
CA PRO A 377 3.01 -5.03 21.13
C PRO A 377 2.91 -6.56 20.99
N LEU A 378 3.47 -7.31 21.94
CA LEU A 378 3.44 -8.77 21.94
C LEU A 378 2.04 -9.34 21.73
N LYS A 379 1.02 -8.76 22.36
CA LYS A 379 -0.38 -9.18 22.19
C LYS A 379 -0.86 -9.22 20.73
N VAL A 380 -0.32 -8.36 19.88
CA VAL A 380 -0.69 -8.32 18.45
C VAL A 380 -0.04 -9.49 17.72
N TYR A 381 1.22 -9.76 18.03
CA TYR A 381 1.92 -10.94 17.51
C TYR A 381 1.27 -12.24 18.00
N ASP A 382 1.04 -12.36 19.31
CA ASP A 382 0.43 -13.53 19.93
C ASP A 382 -0.94 -13.84 19.29
N ASN A 383 -1.78 -12.83 19.09
CA ASN A 383 -3.07 -13.01 18.43
C ASN A 383 -2.93 -13.49 16.99
N ALA A 384 -2.03 -12.88 16.20
CA ALA A 384 -1.82 -13.29 14.81
C ALA A 384 -1.30 -14.72 14.71
N ILE A 385 -0.34 -15.08 15.57
CA ILE A 385 0.26 -16.42 15.66
C ILE A 385 -0.80 -17.44 16.11
N GLN A 386 -1.58 -17.10 17.15
CA GLN A 386 -2.62 -18.00 17.68
C GLN A 386 -3.69 -18.30 16.63
N VAL A 387 -4.22 -17.30 15.96
CA VAL A 387 -5.25 -17.49 14.90
C VAL A 387 -4.69 -18.35 13.76
N LEU A 388 -3.44 -18.13 13.38
CA LEU A 388 -2.80 -18.93 12.33
C LEU A 388 -2.54 -20.37 12.77
N GLN A 389 -2.10 -20.58 14.00
CA GLN A 389 -1.93 -21.90 14.59
C GLN A 389 -3.26 -22.66 14.65
N ASP A 390 -4.30 -22.05 15.19
CA ASP A 390 -5.65 -22.63 15.25
C ASP A 390 -6.17 -23.01 13.85
N SER A 391 -5.90 -22.17 12.87
CA SER A 391 -6.30 -22.42 11.47
C SER A 391 -5.56 -23.61 10.86
N ILE A 392 -4.27 -23.78 11.17
CA ILE A 392 -3.48 -24.93 10.75
C ILE A 392 -3.99 -26.22 11.43
N GLU A 393 -4.20 -26.18 12.75
CA GLU A 393 -4.63 -27.35 13.52
C GLU A 393 -6.02 -27.84 13.12
N LYS A 394 -6.95 -26.91 12.88
CA LYS A 394 -8.33 -27.20 12.45
C LYS A 394 -8.47 -27.49 10.95
N SER A 395 -7.42 -27.23 10.15
CA SER A 395 -7.46 -27.49 8.70
C SER A 395 -7.50 -28.97 8.36
N LYS A 396 -7.88 -29.29 7.12
CA LYS A 396 -7.88 -30.67 6.57
C LYS A 396 -6.48 -31.14 6.14
N LEU A 397 -5.43 -30.48 6.56
CA LEU A 397 -4.04 -30.87 6.28
C LEU A 397 -3.70 -32.23 6.89
N GLY A 398 -2.85 -32.98 6.21
CA GLY A 398 -2.24 -34.18 6.77
C GLY A 398 -1.32 -33.88 7.96
N TYR A 399 -1.12 -34.85 8.85
CA TYR A 399 -0.33 -34.68 10.06
C TYR A 399 1.09 -34.14 9.80
N LYS A 400 1.78 -34.62 8.76
CA LYS A 400 3.12 -34.16 8.38
C LYS A 400 3.12 -32.68 7.99
N ASP A 401 2.13 -32.26 7.21
CA ASP A 401 2.02 -30.89 6.73
C ASP A 401 1.66 -29.92 7.87
N LYS A 402 0.73 -30.32 8.75
CA LYS A 402 0.42 -29.56 9.98
C LYS A 402 1.66 -29.35 10.83
N SER A 403 2.40 -30.43 11.13
CA SER A 403 3.61 -30.39 11.93
C SER A 403 4.68 -29.47 11.32
N GLU A 404 4.86 -29.52 10.00
CA GLU A 404 5.80 -28.66 9.30
C GLU A 404 5.37 -27.18 9.30
N CYS A 405 4.09 -26.89 9.10
CA CYS A 405 3.52 -25.55 9.19
C CYS A 405 3.67 -24.97 10.61
N ILE A 406 3.33 -25.74 11.64
CA ILE A 406 3.47 -25.34 13.06
C ILE A 406 4.94 -25.09 13.41
N LYS A 407 5.85 -25.94 12.94
CA LYS A 407 7.28 -25.74 13.15
C LYS A 407 7.79 -24.43 12.52
N ARG A 408 7.38 -24.11 11.31
CA ARG A 408 7.74 -22.85 10.64
C ARG A 408 7.14 -21.65 11.38
N LEU A 409 5.87 -21.75 11.78
CA LEU A 409 5.21 -20.71 12.56
C LEU A 409 5.94 -20.45 13.89
N HIS A 410 6.33 -21.53 14.60
CA HIS A 410 7.10 -21.41 15.83
C HIS A 410 8.48 -20.77 15.62
N THR A 411 9.19 -21.13 14.54
CA THR A 411 10.46 -20.48 14.20
C THR A 411 10.27 -18.99 13.95
N THR A 412 9.23 -18.63 13.21
CA THR A 412 8.86 -17.22 12.94
C THR A 412 8.52 -16.49 14.24
N ALA A 413 7.75 -17.12 15.14
CA ALA A 413 7.42 -16.55 16.45
C ALA A 413 8.67 -16.26 17.28
N LEU A 414 9.61 -17.21 17.35
CA LEU A 414 10.88 -17.03 18.06
C LEU A 414 11.75 -15.90 17.47
N GLU A 415 11.76 -15.74 16.15
CA GLU A 415 12.46 -14.63 15.49
C GLU A 415 11.83 -13.28 15.83
N ILE A 416 10.51 -13.22 15.86
CA ILE A 416 9.75 -12.03 16.26
C ILE A 416 10.02 -11.69 17.73
N GLU A 417 9.92 -12.67 18.65
CA GLU A 417 10.13 -12.48 20.09
C GLU A 417 11.51 -11.93 20.44
N LYS A 418 12.56 -12.36 19.74
CA LYS A 418 13.93 -11.85 19.97
C LYS A 418 14.05 -10.33 19.84
N ASN A 419 13.14 -9.71 19.11
CA ASN A 419 13.19 -8.31 18.74
C ASN A 419 11.97 -7.53 19.24
N CYS A 420 11.09 -8.17 20.01
CA CYS A 420 9.96 -7.51 20.65
C CYS A 420 10.35 -6.83 21.96
N SER A 421 9.81 -5.63 22.18
CA SER A 421 9.81 -5.00 23.49
C SER A 421 8.46 -5.28 24.16
N PRO A 422 8.39 -6.11 25.23
CA PRO A 422 7.12 -6.52 25.84
C PRO A 422 6.28 -5.35 26.37
N GLU A 423 6.93 -4.26 26.75
CA GLU A 423 6.34 -3.06 27.37
C GLU A 423 6.22 -1.90 26.38
N ALA A 424 6.32 -2.18 25.07
CA ALA A 424 6.26 -1.13 24.07
C ALA A 424 4.92 -0.40 24.09
N ASP A 425 4.97 0.90 24.38
CA ASP A 425 3.86 1.82 24.21
C ASP A 425 3.82 2.28 22.76
N PHE A 426 2.90 1.70 22.01
CA PHE A 426 2.73 1.94 20.59
C PHE A 426 2.47 3.42 20.28
N GLU A 427 1.57 4.06 21.03
CA GLU A 427 1.21 5.47 20.81
C GLU A 427 2.39 6.40 21.12
N LYS A 428 3.15 6.10 22.16
CA LYS A 428 4.34 6.87 22.53
C LYS A 428 5.43 6.74 21.48
N THR A 429 5.66 5.53 20.96
CA THR A 429 6.63 5.30 19.88
C THR A 429 6.20 6.00 18.60
N LEU A 430 4.92 5.98 18.29
CA LEU A 430 4.34 6.66 17.15
C LEU A 430 4.48 8.19 17.25
N ALA A 431 4.24 8.75 18.42
CA ALA A 431 4.44 10.16 18.69
C ALA A 431 5.91 10.55 18.56
N PHE A 432 6.81 9.72 19.08
CA PHE A 432 8.26 9.91 18.98
C PHE A 432 8.73 9.86 17.51
N GLU A 433 8.30 8.88 16.72
CA GLU A 433 8.65 8.78 15.30
C GLU A 433 8.12 9.96 14.49
N ARG A 434 6.87 10.38 14.75
CA ARG A 434 6.30 11.56 14.10
C ARG A 434 7.11 12.82 14.41
N ALA A 435 7.52 13.00 15.66
CA ALA A 435 8.30 14.15 16.08
C ALA A 435 9.72 14.17 15.48
N ASN A 436 10.28 13.01 15.18
CA ASN A 436 11.66 12.88 14.69
C ASN A 436 11.76 12.50 13.20
N SER A 437 10.65 12.31 12.49
CA SER A 437 10.64 11.89 11.09
C SER A 437 11.40 12.83 10.16
N ASP A 438 11.42 14.14 10.45
CA ASP A 438 12.18 15.14 9.69
C ASP A 438 13.70 14.98 9.86
N ALA A 439 14.14 14.57 11.05
CA ALA A 439 15.55 14.34 11.34
C ALA A 439 16.07 13.06 10.67
N TRP A 440 15.20 12.07 10.57
CA TRP A 440 15.57 10.78 9.96
C TRP A 440 15.40 10.78 8.44
N GLY A 441 14.50 11.60 7.87
CA GLY A 441 14.36 11.94 6.46
C GLY A 441 14.59 10.81 5.45
N GLY A 442 14.22 9.57 5.79
CA GLY A 442 14.54 8.39 5.02
C GLY A 442 16.02 7.99 5.04
N LYS A 443 16.82 8.57 5.92
CA LYS A 443 18.17 8.09 6.18
C LYS A 443 18.09 6.99 7.21
N THR A 444 18.51 5.83 6.80
CA THR A 444 18.90 4.74 7.71
C THR A 444 20.11 5.23 8.53
N VAL A 445 20.02 5.14 9.84
CA VAL A 445 21.14 5.45 10.75
C VAL A 445 22.11 4.28 10.80
#